data_4dd912319a7feb4c9e627fc802aa7a21
#
_entry.id   4dd912319a7feb4c9e627fc802aa7a21
#
_cell.length_a   1.000
_cell.length_b   1.000
_cell.length_c   1.000
_cell.angle_alpha   90.00
_cell.angle_beta   90.00
_cell.angle_gamma   90.00
#
_symmetry.space_group_name_H-M   'P 1'
#
loop_
_entity.id
_entity.type
_entity.pdbx_description
1 polymer ?
#
loop_
_entity_poly.entity_id
_entity_poly.type
_entity_poly.pdbx_seq_one_letter_code
_entity_poly.pdbx_strand_id
1 'polypeptide(L)'
;MTIAELLETVRRVEVRTNRLVNDTMVGAYLSHFKGRGMDFEELREYIPGDEVRDIDWNVTFRMGRPFVKRFREERELAMVLAIDVSASSAFGSLRRTKREFAAEIAGTLAISAARSSDKVALLLFTDQIELFLPPRKGRQHILRLIREMLFFEPKHRGTNIPAALAFLNHVLHRRSIVFLLTDFLHNFGAASAASPGISATKPGQPAGHGQGAGAPSRVRDTLQEIGLTNARHDLVCLHLHDPRESALPPAGLLTIEDAETGELLELDSSRAAVRERFAQTNAERLAELDRAFRRAGVDTLRFSTADSFAQTLQQFFETRRGRRRG
;
A
#
# COMPACT_ATOMS: atom_id res chain seq x y z
N MET A 1 24.81 -9.49 9.08
CA MET A 1 23.67 -10.36 9.49
C MET A 1 23.90 -11.74 8.88
N THR A 2 23.84 -12.79 9.66
CA THR A 2 24.03 -14.18 9.20
C THR A 2 22.74 -14.72 8.58
N ILE A 3 22.85 -15.76 7.73
CA ILE A 3 21.66 -16.43 7.15
C ILE A 3 20.71 -16.94 8.26
N ALA A 4 21.27 -17.39 9.40
CA ALA A 4 20.49 -17.85 10.54
C ALA A 4 19.66 -16.73 11.18
N GLU A 5 20.23 -15.55 11.39
CA GLU A 5 19.55 -14.36 11.92
C GLU A 5 18.43 -13.88 10.99
N LEU A 6 18.69 -13.95 9.67
CA LEU A 6 17.71 -13.62 8.65
C LEU A 6 16.50 -14.56 8.70
N LEU A 7 16.75 -15.87 8.74
CA LEU A 7 15.69 -16.88 8.85
C LEU A 7 14.90 -16.76 10.16
N GLU A 8 15.57 -16.47 11.26
CA GLU A 8 14.92 -16.24 12.55
C GLU A 8 14.00 -15.00 12.52
N THR A 9 14.45 -13.91 11.90
CA THR A 9 13.66 -12.69 11.77
C THR A 9 12.42 -12.91 10.90
N VAL A 10 12.56 -13.57 9.75
CA VAL A 10 11.43 -13.94 8.88
C VAL A 10 10.43 -14.83 9.64
N ARG A 11 10.96 -15.84 10.37
CA ARG A 11 10.12 -16.73 11.18
C ARG A 11 9.40 -15.99 12.32
N ARG A 12 10.08 -15.03 12.96
CA ARG A 12 9.48 -14.20 14.01
C ARG A 12 8.32 -13.37 13.46
N VAL A 13 8.48 -12.74 12.30
CA VAL A 13 7.43 -12.02 11.62
C VAL A 13 6.30 -12.97 11.21
N GLU A 14 6.60 -14.12 10.63
CA GLU A 14 5.60 -15.15 10.28
C GLU A 14 4.78 -15.57 11.51
N VAL A 15 5.43 -15.90 12.62
CA VAL A 15 4.75 -16.35 13.86
C VAL A 15 3.90 -15.22 14.45
N ARG A 16 4.43 -13.98 14.51
CA ARG A 16 3.71 -12.83 15.03
C ARG A 16 2.48 -12.52 14.16
N THR A 17 2.67 -12.52 12.85
CA THR A 17 1.64 -12.25 11.87
C THR A 17 0.56 -13.34 11.88
N ASN A 18 0.94 -14.62 11.96
CA ASN A 18 -0.02 -15.72 12.08
C ASN A 18 -0.91 -15.61 13.33
N ARG A 19 -0.39 -15.07 14.44
CA ARG A 19 -1.20 -14.82 15.66
C ARG A 19 -2.18 -13.65 15.48
N LEU A 20 -1.84 -12.66 14.64
CA LEU A 20 -2.73 -11.54 14.33
C LEU A 20 -3.83 -11.92 13.33
N VAL A 21 -3.55 -12.89 12.47
CA VAL A 21 -4.49 -13.42 11.48
C VAL A 21 -5.41 -14.44 12.16
N ASN A 22 -6.48 -13.97 12.75
CA ASN A 22 -7.53 -14.81 13.32
C ASN A 22 -8.61 -15.15 12.26
N ASP A 23 -9.50 -16.10 12.59
CA ASP A 23 -10.55 -16.52 11.67
C ASP A 23 -11.53 -15.38 11.33
N THR A 24 -11.73 -14.43 12.25
CA THR A 24 -12.54 -13.24 12.03
C THR A 24 -11.95 -12.35 10.96
N MET A 25 -10.63 -12.13 10.98
CA MET A 25 -9.91 -11.33 9.99
C MET A 25 -9.94 -12.01 8.61
N VAL A 26 -9.68 -13.32 8.56
CA VAL A 26 -9.78 -14.11 7.31
C VAL A 26 -11.22 -14.09 6.79
N GLY A 27 -12.22 -14.28 7.66
CA GLY A 27 -13.62 -14.22 7.28
C GLY A 27 -14.05 -12.84 6.76
N ALA A 28 -13.57 -11.76 7.38
CA ALA A 28 -13.82 -10.39 6.93
C ALA A 28 -13.15 -10.10 5.58
N TYR A 29 -11.91 -10.53 5.40
CA TYR A 29 -11.21 -10.47 4.12
C TYR A 29 -11.96 -11.23 3.03
N LEU A 30 -12.24 -12.52 3.24
CA LEU A 30 -12.95 -13.39 2.29
C LEU A 30 -14.32 -12.83 1.88
N SER A 31 -15.10 -12.35 2.86
CA SER A 31 -16.44 -11.83 2.59
C SER A 31 -16.44 -10.54 1.79
N HIS A 32 -15.35 -9.78 1.87
CA HIS A 32 -15.22 -8.52 1.14
C HIS A 32 -14.75 -8.73 -0.30
N PHE A 33 -13.75 -9.57 -0.48
CA PHE A 33 -13.07 -9.73 -1.77
C PHE A 33 -13.58 -10.92 -2.61
N LYS A 34 -14.79 -11.44 -2.33
CA LYS A 34 -15.42 -12.44 -3.20
C LYS A 34 -15.48 -11.92 -4.64
N GLY A 35 -14.74 -12.56 -5.52
CA GLY A 35 -14.68 -12.24 -6.94
C GLY A 35 -16.08 -12.32 -7.59
N ARG A 36 -16.35 -11.41 -8.53
CA ARG A 36 -17.52 -11.46 -9.43
C ARG A 36 -17.19 -12.18 -10.75
N GLY A 37 -16.06 -12.87 -10.85
CA GLY A 37 -15.71 -13.64 -12.03
C GLY A 37 -16.45 -14.97 -12.04
N MET A 38 -17.21 -15.25 -13.08
CA MET A 38 -17.73 -16.59 -13.37
C MET A 38 -16.87 -17.19 -14.47
N ASP A 39 -16.02 -18.17 -14.13
CA ASP A 39 -15.31 -18.96 -15.12
C ASP A 39 -16.19 -20.12 -15.58
N PHE A 40 -16.16 -20.37 -16.88
CA PHE A 40 -16.81 -21.53 -17.46
C PHE A 40 -16.18 -22.80 -16.86
N GLU A 41 -16.99 -23.61 -16.14
CA GLU A 41 -16.53 -24.85 -15.52
C GLU A 41 -16.74 -26.05 -16.46
N GLU A 42 -17.97 -26.24 -16.93
CA GLU A 42 -18.36 -27.37 -17.78
C GLU A 42 -19.68 -27.11 -18.53
N LEU A 43 -19.86 -27.88 -19.57
CA LEU A 43 -21.15 -28.07 -20.24
C LEU A 43 -21.75 -29.40 -19.76
N ARG A 44 -22.92 -29.37 -19.15
CA ARG A 44 -23.66 -30.60 -18.83
C ARG A 44 -25.07 -30.57 -19.37
N GLU A 45 -25.68 -31.74 -19.49
CA GLU A 45 -27.08 -31.83 -19.86
C GLU A 45 -27.97 -31.12 -18.87
N TYR A 46 -28.99 -30.44 -19.33
CA TYR A 46 -30.00 -29.76 -18.52
C TYR A 46 -30.76 -30.79 -17.66
N ILE A 47 -30.92 -30.45 -16.40
CA ILE A 47 -31.73 -31.22 -15.46
C ILE A 47 -32.91 -30.32 -15.01
N PRO A 48 -34.14 -30.84 -14.91
CA PRO A 48 -35.27 -30.08 -14.42
C PRO A 48 -34.95 -29.39 -13.08
N GLY A 49 -35.04 -28.05 -13.03
CA GLY A 49 -34.65 -27.24 -11.90
C GLY A 49 -33.46 -26.30 -12.20
N ASP A 50 -32.77 -26.48 -13.33
CA ASP A 50 -31.73 -25.53 -13.78
C ASP A 50 -32.35 -24.25 -14.34
N GLU A 51 -31.64 -23.14 -14.25
CA GLU A 51 -32.10 -21.87 -14.83
C GLU A 51 -32.02 -21.91 -16.37
N VAL A 52 -33.13 -21.64 -17.03
CA VAL A 52 -33.24 -21.62 -18.50
C VAL A 52 -32.28 -20.59 -19.15
N ARG A 53 -31.89 -19.55 -18.37
CA ARG A 53 -30.92 -18.52 -18.82
C ARG A 53 -29.52 -19.05 -19.04
N ASP A 54 -29.15 -20.14 -18.37
CA ASP A 54 -27.84 -20.75 -18.44
C ASP A 54 -27.71 -21.76 -19.58
N ILE A 55 -28.79 -22.00 -20.37
CA ILE A 55 -28.76 -22.88 -21.51
C ILE A 55 -27.89 -22.30 -22.63
N ASP A 56 -26.89 -23.09 -23.07
CA ASP A 56 -26.13 -22.79 -24.28
C ASP A 56 -26.91 -23.25 -25.52
N TRP A 57 -27.62 -22.33 -26.13
CA TRP A 57 -28.44 -22.63 -27.31
C TRP A 57 -27.61 -23.11 -28.52
N ASN A 58 -26.34 -22.69 -28.66
CA ASN A 58 -25.47 -23.13 -29.75
C ASN A 58 -25.06 -24.60 -29.63
N VAL A 59 -24.73 -25.02 -28.39
CA VAL A 59 -24.39 -26.43 -28.14
C VAL A 59 -25.65 -27.28 -28.15
N THR A 60 -26.74 -26.83 -27.55
CA THR A 60 -28.04 -27.46 -27.55
C THR A 60 -28.51 -27.80 -28.99
N PHE A 61 -28.38 -26.84 -29.90
CA PHE A 61 -28.74 -27.01 -31.30
C PHE A 61 -27.87 -28.07 -32.00
N ARG A 62 -26.56 -28.10 -31.71
CA ARG A 62 -25.64 -29.08 -32.31
C ARG A 62 -25.83 -30.50 -31.78
N MET A 63 -26.13 -30.63 -30.49
CA MET A 63 -26.20 -31.88 -29.79
C MET A 63 -27.63 -32.48 -29.77
N GLY A 64 -28.66 -31.72 -30.15
CA GLY A 64 -30.05 -32.12 -30.13
C GLY A 64 -30.65 -32.33 -28.73
N ARG A 65 -29.96 -31.89 -27.68
CA ARG A 65 -30.39 -31.95 -26.27
C ARG A 65 -30.01 -30.66 -25.58
N PRO A 66 -30.78 -30.20 -24.60
CA PRO A 66 -30.47 -28.97 -23.89
C PRO A 66 -29.21 -29.13 -23.02
N PHE A 67 -28.25 -28.25 -23.20
CA PHE A 67 -27.02 -28.15 -22.39
C PHE A 67 -26.98 -26.84 -21.63
N VAL A 68 -26.56 -26.92 -20.36
CA VAL A 68 -26.40 -25.76 -19.45
C VAL A 68 -24.92 -25.47 -19.27
N LYS A 69 -24.55 -24.21 -19.39
CA LYS A 69 -23.23 -23.71 -18.98
C LYS A 69 -23.18 -23.64 -17.47
N ARG A 70 -22.33 -24.43 -16.87
CA ARG A 70 -22.04 -24.30 -15.47
C ARG A 70 -20.85 -23.38 -15.29
N PHE A 71 -21.05 -22.30 -14.56
CA PHE A 71 -20.01 -21.37 -14.24
C PHE A 71 -19.59 -21.61 -12.80
N ARG A 72 -18.28 -21.68 -12.58
CA ARG A 72 -17.70 -21.68 -11.25
C ARG A 72 -17.33 -20.26 -10.88
N GLU A 73 -17.74 -19.81 -9.73
CA GLU A 73 -17.29 -18.53 -9.21
C GLU A 73 -15.76 -18.58 -9.06
N GLU A 74 -15.01 -17.87 -9.93
CA GLU A 74 -13.56 -17.81 -9.82
C GLU A 74 -13.23 -17.04 -8.55
N ARG A 75 -12.90 -17.75 -7.49
CA ARG A 75 -12.56 -17.18 -6.17
C ARG A 75 -11.10 -16.76 -6.08
N GLU A 76 -10.31 -16.95 -7.12
CA GLU A 76 -8.89 -16.65 -7.10
C GLU A 76 -8.65 -15.16 -7.37
N LEU A 77 -8.54 -14.39 -6.30
CA LEU A 77 -8.13 -13.01 -6.38
C LEU A 77 -6.60 -12.91 -6.40
N ALA A 78 -6.09 -11.92 -7.10
CA ALA A 78 -4.71 -11.49 -6.97
C ALA A 78 -4.63 -10.31 -6.02
N MET A 79 -3.92 -10.48 -4.92
CA MET A 79 -3.53 -9.40 -4.03
C MET A 79 -2.15 -8.90 -4.42
N VAL A 80 -2.00 -7.60 -4.53
CA VAL A 80 -0.70 -6.95 -4.80
C VAL A 80 -0.34 -6.06 -3.63
N LEU A 81 0.84 -6.30 -3.07
CA LEU A 81 1.44 -5.47 -2.04
C LEU A 81 2.45 -4.55 -2.71
N ALA A 82 2.11 -3.29 -2.88
CA ALA A 82 2.99 -2.24 -3.41
C ALA A 82 3.58 -1.46 -2.24
N ILE A 83 4.87 -1.61 -1.99
CA ILE A 83 5.55 -1.08 -0.80
C ILE A 83 6.61 -0.10 -1.23
N ASP A 84 6.52 1.09 -0.70
CA ASP A 84 7.53 2.12 -0.77
C ASP A 84 8.74 1.75 0.10
N VAL A 85 9.89 1.60 -0.54
CA VAL A 85 11.17 1.30 0.12
C VAL A 85 12.18 2.44 -0.04
N SER A 86 11.69 3.65 -0.31
CA SER A 86 12.50 4.88 -0.36
C SER A 86 13.25 5.14 0.95
N ALA A 87 14.15 6.09 0.93
CA ALA A 87 14.98 6.40 2.10
C ALA A 87 14.13 6.84 3.31
N SER A 88 12.99 7.51 3.10
CA SER A 88 12.08 7.92 4.17
C SER A 88 11.49 6.73 4.92
N SER A 89 11.33 5.55 4.26
CA SER A 89 10.80 4.34 4.87
C SER A 89 11.71 3.74 5.96
N ALA A 90 13.00 4.06 5.94
CA ALA A 90 13.97 3.62 6.95
C ALA A 90 13.84 4.39 8.27
N PHE A 91 13.08 5.50 8.28
CA PHE A 91 12.87 6.28 9.48
C PHE A 91 11.99 5.55 10.50
N GLY A 92 12.36 5.68 11.77
CA GLY A 92 11.56 5.20 12.90
C GLY A 92 12.11 5.77 14.20
N SER A 93 11.26 6.44 14.97
CA SER A 93 11.62 7.09 16.25
C SER A 93 11.35 6.20 17.46
N LEU A 94 10.75 5.04 17.28
CA LEU A 94 10.35 4.13 18.33
C LEU A 94 11.01 2.75 18.17
N ARG A 95 10.25 1.68 18.43
CA ARG A 95 10.76 0.29 18.44
C ARG A 95 10.98 -0.30 17.06
N ARG A 96 10.43 0.32 16.01
CA ARG A 96 10.45 -0.19 14.63
C ARG A 96 10.47 0.97 13.63
N THR A 97 11.08 0.73 12.50
CA THR A 97 11.05 1.63 11.36
C THR A 97 9.71 1.53 10.62
N LYS A 98 9.39 2.53 9.78
CA LYS A 98 8.22 2.46 8.89
C LYS A 98 8.30 1.24 7.96
N ARG A 99 9.50 0.87 7.50
CA ARG A 99 9.74 -0.30 6.67
C ARG A 99 9.43 -1.61 7.38
N GLU A 100 9.92 -1.80 8.61
CA GLU A 100 9.58 -2.98 9.42
C GLU A 100 8.08 -3.05 9.69
N PHE A 101 7.47 -1.92 9.94
CA PHE A 101 6.04 -1.82 10.15
C PHE A 101 5.23 -2.15 8.89
N ALA A 102 5.66 -1.65 7.72
CA ALA A 102 5.09 -2.02 6.43
C ALA A 102 5.17 -3.53 6.19
N ALA A 103 6.32 -4.15 6.50
CA ALA A 103 6.50 -5.58 6.36
C ALA A 103 5.61 -6.41 7.30
N GLU A 104 5.36 -5.94 8.53
CA GLU A 104 4.40 -6.58 9.45
C GLU A 104 2.95 -6.53 8.90
N ILE A 105 2.51 -5.37 8.41
CA ILE A 105 1.18 -5.20 7.83
C ILE A 105 1.04 -6.04 6.56
N ALA A 106 1.98 -5.91 5.64
CA ALA A 106 1.98 -6.62 4.36
C ALA A 106 2.08 -8.14 4.56
N GLY A 107 2.89 -8.60 5.51
CA GLY A 107 2.97 -10.01 5.91
C GLY A 107 1.63 -10.54 6.44
N THR A 108 0.92 -9.74 7.25
CA THR A 108 -0.42 -10.07 7.77
C THR A 108 -1.42 -10.23 6.63
N LEU A 109 -1.43 -9.30 5.68
CA LEU A 109 -2.28 -9.36 4.49
C LEU A 109 -1.93 -10.58 3.62
N ALA A 110 -0.64 -10.82 3.36
CA ALA A 110 -0.16 -11.95 2.57
C ALA A 110 -0.56 -13.30 3.16
N ILE A 111 -0.42 -13.48 4.49
CA ILE A 111 -0.82 -14.70 5.17
C ILE A 111 -2.34 -14.88 5.17
N SER A 112 -3.12 -13.79 5.33
CA SER A 112 -4.57 -13.83 5.22
C SER A 112 -5.02 -14.27 3.83
N ALA A 113 -4.41 -13.74 2.77
CA ALA A 113 -4.67 -14.13 1.40
C ALA A 113 -4.26 -15.59 1.12
N ALA A 114 -3.13 -16.04 1.68
CA ALA A 114 -2.68 -17.43 1.53
C ALA A 114 -3.67 -18.43 2.16
N ARG A 115 -4.25 -18.11 3.32
CA ARG A 115 -5.31 -18.92 3.95
C ARG A 115 -6.58 -18.98 3.12
N SER A 116 -6.81 -17.95 2.30
CA SER A 116 -7.94 -17.87 1.36
C SER A 116 -7.63 -18.50 0.00
N SER A 117 -6.44 -19.08 -0.17
CA SER A 117 -5.95 -19.63 -1.43
C SER A 117 -5.83 -18.59 -2.56
N ASP A 118 -5.72 -17.31 -2.24
CA ASP A 118 -5.50 -16.23 -3.19
C ASP A 118 -4.03 -16.15 -3.62
N LYS A 119 -3.80 -15.52 -4.78
CA LYS A 119 -2.46 -15.24 -5.29
C LYS A 119 -1.94 -13.93 -4.69
N VAL A 120 -0.68 -13.90 -4.28
CA VAL A 120 -0.06 -12.68 -3.74
C VAL A 120 1.13 -12.27 -4.60
N ALA A 121 1.18 -10.99 -4.95
CA ALA A 121 2.30 -10.34 -5.64
C ALA A 121 2.95 -9.30 -4.71
N LEU A 122 4.20 -8.96 -4.99
CA LEU A 122 4.94 -7.90 -4.31
C LEU A 122 5.55 -6.97 -5.33
N LEU A 123 5.36 -5.68 -5.14
CA LEU A 123 6.09 -4.61 -5.80
C LEU A 123 6.84 -3.81 -4.74
N LEU A 124 8.17 -3.75 -4.83
CA LEU A 124 8.98 -2.80 -4.08
C LEU A 124 9.40 -1.68 -5.03
N PHE A 125 9.19 -0.44 -4.61
CA PHE A 125 9.48 0.72 -5.44
C PHE A 125 10.11 1.87 -4.64
N THR A 126 10.84 2.68 -5.37
CA THR A 126 11.40 3.96 -4.96
C THR A 126 10.94 5.01 -5.99
N ASP A 127 11.82 5.87 -6.49
CA ASP A 127 11.59 6.63 -7.73
C ASP A 127 11.59 5.73 -8.98
N GLN A 128 12.00 4.47 -8.81
CA GLN A 128 11.97 3.42 -9.82
C GLN A 128 11.36 2.12 -9.28
N ILE A 129 11.06 1.18 -10.20
CA ILE A 129 10.65 -0.17 -9.81
C ILE A 129 11.90 -0.95 -9.41
N GLU A 130 12.00 -1.28 -8.13
CA GLU A 130 13.16 -1.99 -7.59
C GLU A 130 13.02 -3.52 -7.70
N LEU A 131 11.82 -4.03 -7.39
CA LEU A 131 11.54 -5.48 -7.46
C LEU A 131 10.06 -5.72 -7.75
N PHE A 132 9.78 -6.62 -8.67
CA PHE A 132 8.43 -7.15 -8.88
C PHE A 132 8.42 -8.68 -8.79
N LEU A 133 7.64 -9.22 -7.87
CA LEU A 133 7.36 -10.65 -7.76
C LEU A 133 5.92 -10.90 -8.19
N PRO A 134 5.70 -11.65 -9.29
CA PRO A 134 4.37 -11.84 -9.85
C PRO A 134 3.44 -12.64 -8.92
N PRO A 135 2.11 -12.55 -9.13
CA PRO A 135 1.13 -13.23 -8.28
C PRO A 135 1.30 -14.75 -8.29
N ARG A 136 1.61 -15.34 -7.14
CA ARG A 136 1.73 -16.79 -6.95
C ARG A 136 1.10 -17.22 -5.63
N LYS A 137 0.79 -18.50 -5.52
CA LYS A 137 0.29 -19.16 -4.31
C LYS A 137 1.39 -19.91 -3.56
N GLY A 138 1.07 -20.26 -2.33
CA GLY A 138 1.85 -21.19 -1.54
C GLY A 138 2.73 -20.53 -0.49
N ARG A 139 2.92 -21.27 0.61
CA ARG A 139 3.68 -20.80 1.80
C ARG A 139 5.10 -20.36 1.47
N GLN A 140 5.81 -21.11 0.61
CA GLN A 140 7.18 -20.75 0.24
C GLN A 140 7.26 -19.39 -0.47
N HIS A 141 6.26 -19.09 -1.32
CA HIS A 141 6.18 -17.81 -1.98
C HIS A 141 5.94 -16.68 -0.97
N ILE A 142 5.02 -16.86 -0.02
CA ILE A 142 4.77 -15.86 1.05
C ILE A 142 6.01 -15.60 1.89
N LEU A 143 6.74 -16.64 2.28
CA LEU A 143 8.00 -16.48 3.02
C LEU A 143 9.06 -15.72 2.22
N ARG A 144 9.11 -15.96 0.90
CA ARG A 144 9.96 -15.17 -0.01
C ARG A 144 9.55 -13.71 -0.02
N LEU A 145 8.24 -13.40 -0.11
CA LEU A 145 7.75 -12.02 -0.07
C LEU A 145 8.17 -11.33 1.23
N ILE A 146 7.96 -11.99 2.39
CA ILE A 146 8.34 -11.44 3.71
C ILE A 146 9.85 -11.18 3.77
N ARG A 147 10.65 -12.10 3.26
CA ARG A 147 12.10 -11.91 3.21
C ARG A 147 12.49 -10.69 2.39
N GLU A 148 11.95 -10.56 1.19
CA GLU A 148 12.26 -9.41 0.33
C GLU A 148 11.81 -8.09 0.98
N MET A 149 10.64 -8.04 1.59
CA MET A 149 10.17 -6.84 2.30
C MET A 149 11.10 -6.39 3.43
N LEU A 150 11.66 -7.33 4.18
CA LEU A 150 12.52 -7.03 5.33
C LEU A 150 13.97 -6.68 4.94
N PHE A 151 14.51 -7.37 3.93
CA PHE A 151 15.95 -7.37 3.68
C PHE A 151 16.35 -6.84 2.31
N PHE A 152 15.40 -6.40 1.50
CA PHE A 152 15.71 -5.78 0.21
C PHE A 152 16.49 -4.47 0.43
N GLU A 153 17.59 -4.31 -0.24
CA GLU A 153 18.38 -3.07 -0.23
C GLU A 153 18.05 -2.27 -1.49
N PRO A 154 17.30 -1.16 -1.37
CA PRO A 154 16.95 -0.33 -2.52
C PRO A 154 18.19 0.37 -3.09
N LYS A 155 18.24 0.52 -4.41
CA LYS A 155 19.32 1.22 -5.12
C LYS A 155 19.10 2.73 -5.19
N HIS A 156 17.85 3.15 -5.09
CA HIS A 156 17.44 4.54 -5.20
C HIS A 156 16.83 5.04 -3.91
N ARG A 157 16.75 6.35 -3.73
CA ARG A 157 16.35 6.97 -2.45
C ARG A 157 15.00 7.67 -2.51
N GLY A 158 14.60 8.14 -3.69
CA GLY A 158 13.39 8.95 -3.89
C GLY A 158 12.12 8.10 -3.97
N THR A 159 10.96 8.76 -4.13
CA THR A 159 9.64 8.13 -4.23
C THR A 159 8.90 8.57 -5.50
N ASN A 160 8.36 7.62 -6.28
CA ASN A 160 7.54 7.87 -7.45
C ASN A 160 6.31 6.94 -7.50
N ILE A 161 5.26 7.33 -6.77
CA ILE A 161 3.99 6.58 -6.72
C ILE A 161 3.32 6.46 -8.09
N PRO A 162 3.23 7.53 -8.92
CA PRO A 162 2.69 7.43 -10.28
C PRO A 162 3.33 6.33 -11.11
N ALA A 163 4.67 6.26 -11.14
CA ALA A 163 5.39 5.25 -11.90
C ALA A 163 5.09 3.83 -11.38
N ALA A 164 5.01 3.64 -10.07
CA ALA A 164 4.67 2.35 -9.46
C ALA A 164 3.25 1.90 -9.84
N LEU A 165 2.27 2.80 -9.77
CA LEU A 165 0.88 2.49 -10.14
C LEU A 165 0.72 2.26 -11.64
N ALA A 166 1.33 3.08 -12.49
CA ALA A 166 1.35 2.88 -13.95
C ALA A 166 1.95 1.53 -14.33
N PHE A 167 3.06 1.12 -13.68
CA PHE A 167 3.64 -0.21 -13.85
C PHE A 167 2.65 -1.32 -13.50
N LEU A 168 1.96 -1.23 -12.35
CA LEU A 168 0.95 -2.20 -11.96
C LEU A 168 -0.20 -2.26 -12.95
N ASN A 169 -0.69 -1.10 -13.41
CA ASN A 169 -1.72 -1.02 -14.44
C ASN A 169 -1.31 -1.67 -15.77
N HIS A 170 -0.01 -1.73 -16.06
CA HIS A 170 0.51 -2.39 -17.26
C HIS A 170 0.64 -3.90 -17.08
N VAL A 171 1.13 -4.38 -15.93
CA VAL A 171 1.44 -5.81 -15.73
C VAL A 171 0.25 -6.63 -15.23
N LEU A 172 -0.73 -5.98 -14.62
CA LEU A 172 -1.92 -6.66 -14.09
C LEU A 172 -3.04 -6.66 -15.13
N HIS A 173 -3.27 -7.80 -15.77
CA HIS A 173 -4.30 -7.95 -16.80
C HIS A 173 -5.70 -8.22 -16.25
N ARG A 174 -5.79 -8.72 -14.99
CA ARG A 174 -7.06 -9.00 -14.30
C ARG A 174 -7.25 -8.03 -13.14
N ARG A 175 -8.51 -7.76 -12.81
CA ARG A 175 -8.84 -6.95 -11.64
C ARG A 175 -8.24 -7.58 -10.38
N SER A 176 -7.45 -6.82 -9.67
CA SER A 176 -6.69 -7.23 -8.50
C SER A 176 -6.99 -6.30 -7.32
N ILE A 177 -6.64 -6.73 -6.12
CA ILE A 177 -6.64 -5.86 -4.95
C ILE A 177 -5.22 -5.33 -4.80
N VAL A 178 -5.07 -4.02 -4.75
CA VAL A 178 -3.77 -3.37 -4.61
C VAL A 178 -3.72 -2.65 -3.26
N PHE A 179 -2.82 -3.07 -2.39
CA PHE A 179 -2.49 -2.35 -1.17
C PHE A 179 -1.23 -1.53 -1.43
N LEU A 180 -1.36 -0.21 -1.41
CA LEU A 180 -0.25 0.72 -1.56
C LEU A 180 0.19 1.20 -0.17
N LEU A 181 1.40 0.80 0.26
CA LEU A 181 1.98 1.14 1.55
C LEU A 181 3.07 2.20 1.36
N THR A 182 2.84 3.41 1.81
CA THR A 182 3.79 4.54 1.72
C THR A 182 3.47 5.61 2.76
N ASP A 183 4.37 6.52 3.00
CA ASP A 183 4.15 7.65 3.91
C ASP A 183 3.55 8.89 3.22
N PHE A 184 3.45 8.88 1.89
CA PHE A 184 2.94 10.00 1.08
C PHE A 184 3.63 11.34 1.35
N LEU A 185 4.86 11.34 1.91
CA LEU A 185 5.56 12.58 2.26
C LEU A 185 5.95 13.38 1.01
N HIS A 186 6.54 12.74 0.05
CA HIS A 186 7.13 13.40 -1.11
C HIS A 186 6.10 13.89 -2.15
N ASN A 187 4.99 13.20 -2.28
CA ASN A 187 4.00 13.51 -3.34
C ASN A 187 2.93 14.52 -2.91
N PHE A 188 2.74 14.76 -1.62
CA PHE A 188 1.69 15.63 -1.09
C PHE A 188 2.19 16.71 -0.11
N GLY A 189 3.49 16.88 0.06
CA GLY A 189 4.01 17.74 1.12
C GLY A 189 5.20 18.60 0.81
N ALA A 190 5.69 18.59 -0.40
CA ALA A 190 6.75 19.51 -0.77
C ALA A 190 6.21 20.83 -1.35
N ALA A 191 5.35 21.52 -0.61
CA ALA A 191 5.68 22.91 -0.44
C ALA A 191 6.90 22.86 0.49
N SER A 192 8.10 22.81 -0.15
CA SER A 192 9.39 23.02 0.44
C SER A 192 9.29 23.47 1.92
N ALA A 193 10.04 22.83 2.82
CA ALA A 193 10.47 23.44 4.06
C ALA A 193 11.32 24.73 3.83
N ALA A 194 11.14 25.39 2.70
CA ALA A 194 11.44 26.79 2.50
C ALA A 194 10.44 27.59 3.33
N SER A 195 10.64 27.55 4.64
CA SER A 195 10.00 28.46 5.56
C SER A 195 10.23 29.89 5.11
N PRO A 196 9.19 30.68 4.85
CA PRO A 196 9.39 32.13 4.79
C PRO A 196 9.76 32.58 6.22
N GLY A 197 11.03 32.80 6.47
CA GLY A 197 11.49 33.47 7.68
C GLY A 197 12.63 32.84 8.49
N ILE A 198 13.28 31.77 8.04
CA ILE A 198 14.57 31.35 8.61
C ILE A 198 15.60 31.43 7.51
N SER A 199 16.37 32.50 7.52
CA SER A 199 17.49 32.75 6.63
C SER A 199 18.58 31.71 6.88
N ALA A 200 18.69 30.73 6.00
CA ALA A 200 19.87 29.88 5.93
C ALA A 200 20.99 30.71 5.27
N THR A 201 21.74 31.45 6.06
CA THR A 201 22.94 32.12 5.60
C THR A 201 24.05 31.09 5.44
N LYS A 202 24.23 30.58 4.21
CA LYS A 202 25.53 30.01 3.78
C LYS A 202 26.38 31.13 3.22
N PRO A 203 27.59 31.40 3.77
CA PRO A 203 28.54 32.26 3.09
C PRO A 203 29.19 31.48 1.93
N GLY A 204 28.92 31.91 0.70
CA GLY A 204 29.82 31.69 -0.43
C GLY A 204 29.48 30.55 -1.41
N GLN A 205 28.28 30.51 -1.98
CA GLN A 205 28.06 29.84 -3.27
C GLN A 205 27.16 30.69 -4.17
N PRO A 206 27.50 30.87 -5.48
CA PRO A 206 26.63 31.59 -6.41
C PRO A 206 25.36 30.81 -6.72
N ALA A 207 24.26 31.54 -6.82
CA ALA A 207 22.92 30.99 -7.13
C ALA A 207 22.93 30.25 -8.47
N GLY A 208 22.95 28.94 -8.41
CA GLY A 208 22.67 28.06 -9.55
C GLY A 208 21.17 28.04 -9.78
N HIS A 209 20.72 28.48 -10.97
CA HIS A 209 19.33 28.40 -11.43
C HIS A 209 18.92 26.91 -11.61
N GLY A 210 18.48 26.26 -10.55
CA GLY A 210 17.79 24.98 -10.60
C GLY A 210 16.29 25.25 -10.77
N GLN A 211 15.75 24.95 -11.94
CA GLN A 211 14.33 25.08 -12.25
C GLN A 211 13.49 24.20 -11.34
N GLY A 212 12.90 24.80 -10.32
CA GLY A 212 11.90 24.19 -9.46
C GLY A 212 10.53 24.09 -10.16
N ALA A 213 10.45 23.29 -11.22
CA ALA A 213 9.17 22.95 -11.83
C ALA A 213 8.69 21.64 -11.19
N GLY A 214 7.65 21.68 -10.33
CA GLY A 214 6.98 20.44 -10.16
C GLY A 214 6.14 20.07 -8.95
N ALA A 215 6.06 20.83 -7.87
CA ALA A 215 5.22 20.39 -6.76
C ALA A 215 3.70 20.23 -7.10
N PRO A 216 3.05 21.18 -7.78
CA PRO A 216 1.63 21.05 -8.15
C PRO A 216 1.36 19.98 -9.21
N SER A 217 2.32 19.72 -10.13
CA SER A 217 2.16 18.70 -11.16
C SER A 217 2.25 17.29 -10.59
N ARG A 218 3.20 17.03 -9.69
CA ARG A 218 3.38 15.70 -9.09
C ARG A 218 2.17 15.25 -8.26
N VAL A 219 1.56 16.15 -7.50
CA VAL A 219 0.32 15.86 -6.75
C VAL A 219 -0.81 15.48 -7.69
N ARG A 220 -1.00 16.26 -8.76
CA ARG A 220 -2.04 15.99 -9.78
C ARG A 220 -1.82 14.66 -10.45
N ASP A 221 -0.59 14.36 -10.87
CA ASP A 221 -0.22 13.12 -11.54
C ASP A 221 -0.43 11.91 -10.60
N THR A 222 -0.07 12.06 -9.33
CA THR A 222 -0.30 11.00 -8.31
C THR A 222 -1.79 10.72 -8.11
N LEU A 223 -2.62 11.74 -7.98
CA LEU A 223 -4.07 11.59 -7.82
C LEU A 223 -4.73 11.01 -9.07
N GLN A 224 -4.25 11.38 -10.24
CA GLN A 224 -4.72 10.85 -11.51
C GLN A 224 -4.43 9.34 -11.61
N GLU A 225 -3.19 8.92 -11.33
CA GLU A 225 -2.81 7.50 -11.36
C GLU A 225 -3.52 6.69 -10.26
N ILE A 226 -3.70 7.24 -9.07
CA ILE A 226 -4.52 6.65 -8.02
C ILE A 226 -5.95 6.41 -8.51
N GLY A 227 -6.57 7.41 -9.15
CA GLY A 227 -7.92 7.30 -9.71
C GLY A 227 -8.01 6.25 -10.82
N LEU A 228 -7.06 6.24 -11.75
CA LEU A 228 -6.98 5.24 -12.83
C LEU A 228 -6.81 3.82 -12.28
N THR A 229 -5.91 3.65 -11.31
CA THR A 229 -5.68 2.35 -10.68
C THR A 229 -6.91 1.87 -9.91
N ASN A 230 -7.60 2.77 -9.20
CA ASN A 230 -8.82 2.42 -8.48
C ASN A 230 -9.99 2.07 -9.42
N ALA A 231 -10.04 2.65 -10.61
CA ALA A 231 -11.03 2.28 -11.62
C ALA A 231 -10.78 0.87 -12.21
N ARG A 232 -9.52 0.46 -12.37
CA ARG A 232 -9.13 -0.85 -12.93
C ARG A 232 -9.05 -1.95 -11.89
N HIS A 233 -8.60 -1.63 -10.70
CA HIS A 233 -8.34 -2.53 -9.59
C HIS A 233 -9.11 -2.06 -8.35
N ASP A 234 -9.00 -2.75 -7.25
CA ASP A 234 -9.50 -2.31 -5.94
C ASP A 234 -8.29 -1.76 -5.16
N LEU A 235 -8.09 -0.44 -5.19
CA LEU A 235 -6.94 0.19 -4.57
C LEU A 235 -7.26 0.60 -3.13
N VAL A 236 -6.38 0.22 -2.21
CA VAL A 236 -6.41 0.63 -0.79
C VAL A 236 -5.08 1.27 -0.44
N CYS A 237 -5.12 2.54 -0.04
CA CYS A 237 -3.93 3.28 0.37
C CYS A 237 -3.69 3.12 1.88
N LEU A 238 -2.54 2.60 2.27
CA LEU A 238 -2.10 2.44 3.65
C LEU A 238 -1.04 3.50 3.95
N HIS A 239 -1.47 4.57 4.63
CA HIS A 239 -0.59 5.67 5.00
C HIS A 239 0.15 5.32 6.30
N LEU A 240 1.46 5.17 6.20
CA LEU A 240 2.35 4.86 7.32
C LEU A 240 3.01 6.15 7.81
N HIS A 241 2.95 6.41 9.10
CA HIS A 241 3.59 7.58 9.67
C HIS A 241 4.26 7.27 11.02
N ASP A 242 5.30 8.01 11.33
CA ASP A 242 5.94 8.01 12.65
C ASP A 242 5.45 9.22 13.46
N PRO A 243 5.20 9.09 14.77
CA PRO A 243 4.76 10.21 15.62
C PRO A 243 5.68 11.42 15.58
N ARG A 244 6.99 11.21 15.38
CA ARG A 244 7.97 12.32 15.31
C ARG A 244 7.90 13.10 13.99
N GLU A 245 7.32 12.55 12.97
CA GLU A 245 7.00 13.28 11.73
C GLU A 245 5.87 14.29 11.92
N SER A 246 5.03 14.08 12.94
CA SER A 246 3.90 14.98 13.25
C SER A 246 4.18 15.95 14.38
N ALA A 247 5.07 15.58 15.32
CA ALA A 247 5.34 16.40 16.51
C ALA A 247 6.81 16.30 16.93
N LEU A 248 7.47 17.44 17.05
CA LEU A 248 8.84 17.51 17.54
C LEU A 248 8.89 17.43 19.08
N PRO A 249 9.87 16.70 19.66
CA PRO A 249 10.10 16.72 21.10
C PRO A 249 10.78 18.03 21.51
N PRO A 250 10.67 18.48 22.76
CA PRO A 250 11.44 19.61 23.30
C PRO A 250 12.88 19.15 23.63
N ALA A 251 13.74 19.05 22.58
CA ALA A 251 15.09 18.48 22.70
C ALA A 251 16.21 19.49 22.36
N GLY A 252 15.90 20.79 22.34
CA GLY A 252 16.88 21.82 21.96
C GLY A 252 17.04 21.97 20.46
N LEU A 253 18.26 22.23 20.03
CA LEU A 253 18.59 22.34 18.61
C LEU A 253 18.60 20.95 17.98
N LEU A 254 17.75 20.74 16.98
CA LEU A 254 17.65 19.51 16.20
C LEU A 254 18.14 19.77 14.78
N THR A 255 18.98 18.88 14.28
CA THR A 255 19.30 18.80 12.87
C THR A 255 18.47 17.69 12.25
N ILE A 256 17.57 18.06 11.34
CA ILE A 256 16.71 17.12 10.61
C ILE A 256 17.26 16.99 9.18
N GLU A 257 17.47 15.76 8.76
CA GLU A 257 17.87 15.43 7.39
C GLU A 257 16.65 15.02 6.58
N ASP A 258 16.46 15.59 5.41
CA ASP A 258 15.55 15.06 4.41
C ASP A 258 16.17 13.79 3.83
N ALA A 259 15.51 12.65 4.09
CA ALA A 259 16.05 11.34 3.74
C ALA A 259 16.25 11.14 2.21
N GLU A 260 15.45 11.82 1.38
CA GLU A 260 15.50 11.69 -0.07
C GLU A 260 16.53 12.65 -0.71
N THR A 261 16.56 13.90 -0.26
CA THR A 261 17.45 14.93 -0.82
C THR A 261 18.79 15.06 -0.09
N GLY A 262 18.86 14.61 1.17
CA GLY A 262 20.00 14.80 2.05
C GLY A 262 20.16 16.24 2.57
N GLU A 263 19.18 17.11 2.33
CA GLU A 263 19.19 18.47 2.86
C GLU A 263 19.06 18.48 4.37
N LEU A 264 19.87 19.30 5.04
CA LEU A 264 19.86 19.46 6.49
C LEU A 264 19.11 20.73 6.88
N LEU A 265 18.19 20.59 7.81
CA LEU A 265 17.44 21.69 8.41
C LEU A 265 17.69 21.72 9.91
N GLU A 266 18.16 22.86 10.42
CA GLU A 266 18.33 23.10 11.84
C GLU A 266 17.09 23.79 12.43
N LEU A 267 16.53 23.20 13.48
CA LEU A 267 15.35 23.70 14.18
C LEU A 267 15.61 23.75 15.68
N ASP A 268 15.30 24.89 16.32
CA ASP A 268 15.31 25.00 17.77
C ASP A 268 13.98 24.51 18.35
N SER A 269 13.95 23.23 18.69
CA SER A 269 12.77 22.57 19.24
C SER A 269 12.50 22.90 20.73
N SER A 270 13.38 23.67 21.41
CA SER A 270 13.10 24.19 22.75
C SER A 270 11.94 25.18 22.74
N ARG A 271 11.79 25.92 21.63
CA ARG A 271 10.76 26.95 21.45
C ARG A 271 9.40 26.32 21.14
N ALA A 272 8.40 26.61 22.00
CA ALA A 272 7.03 26.10 21.78
C ALA A 272 6.46 26.49 20.40
N ALA A 273 6.67 27.76 19.99
CA ALA A 273 6.20 28.26 18.71
C ALA A 273 6.74 27.48 17.50
N VAL A 274 7.98 26.98 17.55
CA VAL A 274 8.56 26.16 16.48
C VAL A 274 7.87 24.80 16.43
N ARG A 275 7.65 24.17 17.58
CA ARG A 275 6.96 22.89 17.68
C ARG A 275 5.50 22.99 17.22
N GLU A 276 4.79 24.02 17.65
CA GLU A 276 3.39 24.27 17.27
C GLU A 276 3.27 24.50 15.75
N ARG A 277 4.15 25.33 15.18
CA ARG A 277 4.15 25.56 13.73
C ARG A 277 4.45 24.28 12.95
N PHE A 278 5.41 23.48 13.39
CA PHE A 278 5.72 22.19 12.77
C PHE A 278 4.50 21.25 12.80
N ALA A 279 3.86 21.12 13.97
CA ALA A 279 2.67 20.30 14.13
C ALA A 279 1.50 20.80 13.27
N GLN A 280 1.28 22.11 13.19
CA GLN A 280 0.23 22.71 12.37
C GLN A 280 0.46 22.45 10.90
N THR A 281 1.68 22.69 10.39
CA THR A 281 2.00 22.44 8.97
C THR A 281 1.76 20.97 8.59
N ASN A 282 2.15 20.02 9.46
CA ASN A 282 1.89 18.61 9.23
C ASN A 282 0.40 18.25 9.29
N ALA A 283 -0.36 18.85 10.21
CA ALA A 283 -1.80 18.65 10.30
C ALA A 283 -2.53 19.16 9.04
N GLU A 284 -2.13 20.32 8.53
CA GLU A 284 -2.67 20.89 7.28
C GLU A 284 -2.39 19.97 6.07
N ARG A 285 -1.16 19.47 5.95
CA ARG A 285 -0.75 18.50 4.93
C ARG A 285 -1.59 17.21 5.00
N LEU A 286 -1.77 16.66 6.19
CA LEU A 286 -2.57 15.45 6.39
C LEU A 286 -4.04 15.68 6.03
N ALA A 287 -4.60 16.84 6.38
CA ALA A 287 -5.96 17.19 6.02
C ALA A 287 -6.13 17.38 4.49
N GLU A 288 -5.12 17.89 3.80
CA GLU A 288 -5.12 17.99 2.34
C GLU A 288 -5.06 16.61 1.68
N LEU A 289 -4.19 15.73 2.16
CA LEU A 289 -4.09 14.34 1.72
C LEU A 289 -5.43 13.61 1.87
N ASP A 290 -6.09 13.73 3.02
CA ASP A 290 -7.40 13.13 3.28
C ASP A 290 -8.48 13.67 2.34
N ARG A 291 -8.46 14.97 2.05
CA ARG A 291 -9.39 15.57 1.06
C ARG A 291 -9.13 15.03 -0.34
N ALA A 292 -7.87 14.88 -0.70
CA ALA A 292 -7.46 14.37 -2.00
C ALA A 292 -7.93 12.93 -2.22
N PHE A 293 -7.73 12.05 -1.25
CA PHE A 293 -8.18 10.65 -1.32
C PHE A 293 -9.70 10.52 -1.36
N ARG A 294 -10.41 11.32 -0.55
CA ARG A 294 -11.88 11.35 -0.62
C ARG A 294 -12.40 11.76 -1.99
N ARG A 295 -11.76 12.75 -2.65
CA ARG A 295 -12.13 13.16 -4.02
C ARG A 295 -11.82 12.07 -5.05
N ALA A 296 -10.74 11.33 -4.86
CA ALA A 296 -10.37 10.21 -5.72
C ALA A 296 -11.23 8.95 -5.47
N GLY A 297 -12.08 8.94 -4.44
CA GLY A 297 -12.93 7.80 -4.10
C GLY A 297 -12.15 6.56 -3.67
N VAL A 298 -10.94 6.74 -3.12
CA VAL A 298 -10.04 5.66 -2.73
C VAL A 298 -10.12 5.43 -1.22
N ASP A 299 -10.19 4.17 -0.82
CA ASP A 299 -10.14 3.81 0.60
C ASP A 299 -8.72 4.02 1.15
N THR A 300 -8.67 4.69 2.28
CA THR A 300 -7.40 5.02 2.94
C THR A 300 -7.44 4.60 4.40
N LEU A 301 -6.37 3.95 4.86
CA LEU A 301 -6.12 3.66 6.26
C LEU A 301 -4.84 4.36 6.70
N ARG A 302 -4.85 4.92 7.89
CA ARG A 302 -3.68 5.55 8.49
C ARG A 302 -3.19 4.70 9.65
N PHE A 303 -1.89 4.44 9.66
CA PHE A 303 -1.22 3.65 10.68
C PHE A 303 -0.02 4.38 11.25
N SER A 304 0.03 4.46 12.56
CA SER A 304 1.19 4.97 13.30
C SER A 304 2.13 3.83 13.68
N THR A 305 3.45 4.06 13.57
CA THR A 305 4.47 3.11 14.05
C THR A 305 4.36 2.82 15.56
N ALA A 306 3.69 3.69 16.30
CA ALA A 306 3.43 3.52 17.72
C ALA A 306 2.31 2.54 18.03
N ASP A 307 1.34 2.38 17.12
CA ASP A 307 0.08 1.73 17.39
C ASP A 307 0.02 0.28 16.85
N SER A 308 -1.00 -0.46 17.31
CA SER A 308 -1.34 -1.75 16.73
C SER A 308 -2.22 -1.56 15.51
N PHE A 309 -1.82 -2.11 14.37
CA PHE A 309 -2.58 -2.03 13.12
C PHE A 309 -3.72 -3.06 13.02
N ALA A 310 -3.70 -4.12 13.83
CA ALA A 310 -4.57 -5.29 13.65
C ALA A 310 -6.06 -4.94 13.78
N GLN A 311 -6.43 -4.17 14.81
CA GLN A 311 -7.82 -3.76 15.03
C GLN A 311 -8.34 -2.84 13.92
N THR A 312 -7.54 -1.87 13.51
CA THR A 312 -7.89 -0.94 12.42
C THR A 312 -8.10 -1.69 11.10
N LEU A 313 -7.23 -2.66 10.80
CA LEU A 313 -7.34 -3.47 9.60
C LEU A 313 -8.57 -4.38 9.63
N GLN A 314 -8.88 -4.98 10.79
CA GLN A 314 -10.07 -5.79 10.98
C GLN A 314 -11.35 -4.95 10.79
N GLN A 315 -11.45 -3.81 11.46
CA GLN A 315 -12.60 -2.89 11.35
C GLN A 315 -12.80 -2.41 9.91
N PHE A 316 -11.72 -2.15 9.18
CA PHE A 316 -11.80 -1.79 7.78
C PHE A 316 -12.49 -2.87 6.94
N PHE A 317 -12.07 -4.13 7.05
CA PHE A 317 -12.69 -5.22 6.32
C PHE A 317 -14.16 -5.43 6.71
N GLU A 318 -14.49 -5.30 8.00
CA GLU A 318 -15.86 -5.41 8.48
C GLU A 318 -16.76 -4.28 7.95
N THR A 319 -16.27 -3.03 7.96
CA THR A 319 -17.01 -1.86 7.45
C THR A 319 -17.25 -1.96 5.94
N ARG A 320 -16.25 -2.39 5.18
CA ARG A 320 -16.39 -2.61 3.75
C ARG A 320 -17.41 -3.72 3.43
N ARG A 321 -17.50 -4.74 4.28
CA ARG A 321 -18.52 -5.79 4.18
C ARG A 321 -19.94 -5.24 4.31
N GLY A 322 -20.15 -4.28 5.21
CA GLY A 322 -21.46 -3.64 5.42
C GLY A 322 -21.93 -2.83 4.21
N ARG A 323 -21.03 -2.07 3.57
CA ARG A 323 -21.35 -1.23 2.40
C ARG A 323 -21.81 -2.00 1.15
N ARG A 324 -21.52 -3.29 1.03
CA ARG A 324 -21.94 -4.12 -0.13
C ARG A 324 -23.29 -4.79 0.06
N ARG A 325 -23.86 -4.77 1.25
CA ARG A 325 -25.16 -5.40 1.56
C ARG A 325 -26.34 -4.42 1.53
N GLY A 326 -26.10 -3.13 1.44
CA GLY A 326 -27.09 -2.09 1.21
C GLY A 326 -27.00 -1.57 -0.24
#